data_e3f8fc298a104bed73877ae87b664cb1
#
_entry.id   e3f8fc298a104bed73877ae87b664cb1
#
_cell.length_a   1.000
_cell.length_b   1.000
_cell.length_c   1.000
_cell.angle_alpha   90.00
_cell.angle_beta   90.00
_cell.angle_gamma   90.00
#
_symmetry.space_group_name_H-M   'P 1'
#
loop_
_entity.id
_entity.type
_entity.pdbx_description
1 polymer ?
#
loop_
_entity_poly.entity_id
_entity_poly.type
_entity_poly.pdbx_seq_one_letter_code
_entity_poly.pdbx_strand_id
1 'polypeptide(L)'
;YMAGVRRFLSDLGEISIDAVGFKTVLSRGYPGVHRIDEGVLEGMRASLTVAPAHNTAYLQAIGVFQKLMPDVPLVGSFETAFHTTIPLERRVYGIDWDWTQKYDIYKMGYHGASHSYVASRLAGKKRVISCHLGGSGSICAILEGKSVDNSFGLSLQAGILNANRAGDIDPFIIPYLVAQGLTLDQVVTGLQKKGGLLGISGVSGDMRHLRAAADAGNERARLAVDVYINGIVRYIGAY
;
A
#
# COMPACT_ATOMS: atom_id res chain seq x y z
N TYR A 1 17.44 5.78 -12.99
CA TYR A 1 16.27 6.43 -13.59
C TYR A 1 16.65 7.37 -14.74
N MET A 2 17.63 8.30 -14.58
CA MET A 2 18.01 9.31 -15.59
C MET A 2 18.23 8.72 -16.99
N ALA A 3 19.04 7.68 -17.11
CA ALA A 3 19.33 7.03 -18.40
C ALA A 3 18.07 6.40 -19.04
N GLY A 4 17.23 5.77 -18.22
CA GLY A 4 15.99 5.15 -18.72
C GLY A 4 14.98 6.19 -19.20
N VAL A 5 14.82 7.30 -18.48
CA VAL A 5 13.91 8.38 -18.90
C VAL A 5 14.44 9.07 -20.18
N ARG A 6 15.75 9.33 -20.27
CA ARG A 6 16.35 9.88 -21.50
C ARG A 6 16.12 8.99 -22.71
N ARG A 7 16.31 7.68 -22.54
CA ARG A 7 16.05 6.71 -23.61
C ARG A 7 14.59 6.71 -24.03
N PHE A 8 13.68 6.66 -23.07
CA PHE A 8 12.23 6.73 -23.32
C PHE A 8 11.85 8.00 -24.11
N LEU A 9 12.35 9.18 -23.67
CA LEU A 9 12.10 10.44 -24.37
C LEU A 9 12.68 10.44 -25.80
N SER A 10 13.87 9.85 -25.99
CA SER A 10 14.47 9.68 -27.33
C SER A 10 13.64 8.76 -28.21
N ASP A 11 13.10 7.67 -27.67
CA ASP A 11 12.28 6.71 -28.42
C ASP A 11 10.90 7.27 -28.79
N LEU A 12 10.40 8.30 -28.07
CA LEU A 12 9.16 9.01 -28.41
C LEU A 12 9.30 9.92 -29.65
N GLY A 13 10.53 10.33 -30.03
CA GLY A 13 10.79 11.17 -31.17
C GLY A 13 10.14 12.55 -31.04
N GLU A 14 9.33 12.94 -32.05
CA GLU A 14 8.68 14.26 -32.12
C GLU A 14 7.34 14.35 -31.37
N ILE A 15 6.97 13.34 -30.57
CA ILE A 15 5.72 13.36 -29.82
C ILE A 15 5.81 14.44 -28.73
N SER A 16 4.89 15.40 -28.79
CA SER A 16 4.73 16.40 -27.74
C SER A 16 4.08 15.78 -26.51
N ILE A 17 4.65 16.08 -25.33
CA ILE A 17 4.12 15.64 -24.03
C ILE A 17 3.54 16.86 -23.31
N ASP A 18 2.22 16.87 -23.13
CA ASP A 18 1.51 17.95 -22.43
C ASP A 18 1.56 17.85 -20.92
N ALA A 19 1.66 16.63 -20.37
CA ALA A 19 1.77 16.35 -18.94
C ALA A 19 2.35 14.97 -18.68
N VAL A 20 2.98 14.79 -17.50
CA VAL A 20 3.43 13.47 -17.02
C VAL A 20 2.65 13.09 -15.75
N GLY A 21 1.91 12.00 -15.83
CA GLY A 21 1.15 11.43 -14.69
C GLY A 21 1.96 10.38 -13.93
N PHE A 22 2.02 10.53 -12.62
CA PHE A 22 2.58 9.53 -11.71
C PHE A 22 1.46 8.89 -10.90
N LYS A 23 1.30 7.59 -11.00
CA LYS A 23 0.49 6.81 -10.05
C LYS A 23 1.34 6.59 -8.81
N THR A 24 1.11 7.38 -7.77
CA THR A 24 1.90 7.40 -6.55
C THR A 24 1.15 6.78 -5.36
N VAL A 25 1.81 6.62 -4.22
CA VAL A 25 1.23 5.93 -3.07
C VAL A 25 0.69 6.91 -2.04
N LEU A 26 1.52 7.79 -1.52
CA LEU A 26 1.18 8.64 -0.38
C LEU A 26 1.95 9.96 -0.42
N SER A 27 1.24 11.06 -0.25
CA SER A 27 1.78 12.35 0.15
C SER A 27 0.96 12.89 1.32
N ARG A 28 1.60 13.14 2.46
CA ARG A 28 0.95 13.63 3.66
C ARG A 28 0.31 15.00 3.38
N GLY A 29 -0.99 15.12 3.68
CA GLY A 29 -1.76 16.34 3.42
C GLY A 29 -2.30 16.47 1.99
N TYR A 30 -1.93 15.58 1.06
CA TYR A 30 -2.32 15.68 -0.36
C TYR A 30 -2.96 14.39 -0.88
N PRO A 31 -4.14 13.99 -0.39
CA PRO A 31 -4.88 12.87 -0.96
C PRO A 31 -5.49 13.27 -2.31
N GLY A 32 -5.53 12.37 -3.27
CA GLY A 32 -6.18 12.63 -4.55
C GLY A 32 -5.23 12.88 -5.71
N VAL A 33 -5.61 13.76 -6.62
CA VAL A 33 -4.82 14.14 -7.79
C VAL A 33 -4.33 15.56 -7.63
N HIS A 34 -3.01 15.74 -7.66
CA HIS A 34 -2.38 17.04 -7.47
C HIS A 34 -1.30 17.29 -8.52
N ARG A 35 -1.16 18.55 -8.95
CA ARG A 35 0.07 18.99 -9.61
C ARG A 35 1.21 18.86 -8.59
N ILE A 36 2.33 18.28 -9.02
CA ILE A 36 3.48 18.06 -8.15
C ILE A 36 4.22 19.39 -8.00
N ASP A 37 4.06 20.01 -6.87
CA ASP A 37 4.81 21.16 -6.38
C ASP A 37 5.67 20.79 -5.17
N GLU A 38 6.35 21.77 -4.57
CA GLU A 38 7.20 21.50 -3.41
C GLU A 38 6.41 21.02 -2.20
N GLY A 39 5.18 21.51 -1.97
CA GLY A 39 4.32 21.02 -0.88
C GLY A 39 3.97 19.55 -1.02
N VAL A 40 3.64 19.09 -2.23
CA VAL A 40 3.39 17.67 -2.54
C VAL A 40 4.66 16.84 -2.31
N LEU A 41 5.82 17.34 -2.74
CA LEU A 41 7.11 16.65 -2.54
C LEU A 41 7.49 16.55 -1.06
N GLU A 42 7.27 17.59 -0.28
CA GLU A 42 7.46 17.57 1.18
C GLU A 42 6.54 16.55 1.86
N GLY A 43 5.26 16.52 1.48
CA GLY A 43 4.33 15.50 1.94
C GLY A 43 4.77 14.08 1.61
N MET A 44 5.36 13.87 0.42
CA MET A 44 5.95 12.57 0.03
C MET A 44 7.19 12.23 0.87
N ARG A 45 8.08 13.21 1.14
CA ARG A 45 9.27 13.03 2.01
C ARG A 45 8.86 12.71 3.45
N ALA A 46 7.88 13.42 4.00
CA ALA A 46 7.33 13.15 5.33
C ALA A 46 6.71 11.75 5.46
N SER A 47 6.34 11.13 4.34
CA SER A 47 5.76 9.80 4.28
C SER A 47 6.79 8.68 4.03
N LEU A 48 8.10 8.97 3.98
CA LEU A 48 9.14 7.97 3.69
C LEU A 48 9.20 6.85 4.74
N THR A 49 8.93 7.14 6.00
CA THR A 49 8.90 6.12 7.07
C THR A 49 7.74 5.14 6.88
N VAL A 50 6.63 5.62 6.31
CA VAL A 50 5.39 4.83 6.11
C VAL A 50 5.42 4.04 4.80
N ALA A 51 6.00 4.62 3.74
CA ALA A 51 6.06 4.04 2.40
C ALA A 51 7.46 4.13 1.77
N PRO A 52 8.53 3.62 2.43
CA PRO A 52 9.91 3.86 2.00
C PRO A 52 10.21 3.31 0.61
N ALA A 53 9.78 2.08 0.33
CA ALA A 53 10.08 1.41 -0.93
C ALA A 53 9.44 2.11 -2.15
N HIS A 54 8.29 2.77 -1.95
CA HIS A 54 7.55 3.42 -3.01
C HIS A 54 7.97 4.89 -3.17
N ASN A 55 7.88 5.68 -2.10
CA ASN A 55 8.13 7.13 -2.19
C ASN A 55 9.56 7.47 -2.58
N THR A 56 10.56 6.67 -2.13
CA THR A 56 11.96 6.88 -2.56
C THR A 56 12.10 6.81 -4.07
N ALA A 57 11.52 5.77 -4.69
CA ALA A 57 11.59 5.58 -6.14
C ALA A 57 10.84 6.69 -6.90
N TYR A 58 9.65 7.09 -6.42
CA TYR A 58 8.88 8.17 -7.04
C TYR A 58 9.58 9.52 -6.93
N LEU A 59 10.11 9.90 -5.77
CA LEU A 59 10.83 11.16 -5.58
C LEU A 59 12.05 11.24 -6.52
N GLN A 60 12.78 10.13 -6.69
CA GLN A 60 13.89 10.06 -7.64
C GLN A 60 13.42 10.24 -9.09
N ALA A 61 12.35 9.52 -9.48
CA ALA A 61 11.81 9.61 -10.83
C ALA A 61 11.27 11.00 -11.14
N ILE A 62 10.48 11.59 -10.23
CA ILE A 62 9.95 12.96 -10.35
C ILE A 62 11.10 13.95 -10.55
N GLY A 63 12.16 13.89 -9.71
CA GLY A 63 13.30 14.77 -9.84
C GLY A 63 14.06 14.63 -11.17
N VAL A 64 14.01 13.47 -11.82
CA VAL A 64 14.54 13.27 -13.17
C VAL A 64 13.67 13.98 -14.21
N PHE A 65 12.34 13.83 -14.14
CA PHE A 65 11.42 14.49 -15.07
C PHE A 65 11.47 16.02 -14.91
N GLN A 66 11.54 16.54 -13.68
CA GLN A 66 11.72 17.99 -13.44
C GLN A 66 12.97 18.55 -14.10
N LYS A 67 14.06 17.77 -14.15
CA LYS A 67 15.32 18.19 -14.79
C LYS A 67 15.29 18.10 -16.31
N LEU A 68 14.63 17.08 -16.86
CA LEU A 68 14.62 16.83 -18.30
C LEU A 68 13.48 17.56 -19.02
N MET A 69 12.41 17.88 -18.32
CA MET A 69 11.18 18.47 -18.85
C MET A 69 10.64 19.54 -17.89
N PRO A 70 11.41 20.64 -17.65
CA PRO A 70 11.08 21.64 -16.62
C PRO A 70 9.74 22.35 -16.86
N ASP A 71 9.33 22.49 -18.11
CA ASP A 71 8.11 23.21 -18.51
C ASP A 71 6.87 22.29 -18.58
N VAL A 72 7.06 20.98 -18.48
CA VAL A 72 5.97 20.00 -18.54
C VAL A 72 5.38 19.77 -17.14
N PRO A 73 4.06 19.98 -16.96
CA PRO A 73 3.43 19.75 -15.66
C PRO A 73 3.50 18.28 -15.25
N LEU A 74 3.93 18.03 -14.02
CA LEU A 74 3.94 16.72 -13.39
C LEU A 74 2.73 16.60 -12.47
N VAL A 75 2.01 15.50 -12.55
CA VAL A 75 0.77 15.25 -11.79
C VAL A 75 0.89 13.94 -11.03
N GLY A 76 0.63 13.98 -9.72
CA GLY A 76 0.56 12.80 -8.85
C GLY A 76 -0.88 12.36 -8.60
N SER A 77 -1.18 11.09 -8.83
CA SER A 77 -2.44 10.46 -8.41
C SER A 77 -2.15 9.51 -7.24
N PHE A 78 -2.63 9.86 -6.04
CA PHE A 78 -2.29 9.16 -4.81
C PHE A 78 -3.30 8.05 -4.49
N GLU A 79 -2.79 6.86 -4.13
CA GLU A 79 -3.58 5.65 -3.85
C GLU A 79 -4.55 5.80 -2.66
N THR A 80 -4.35 6.79 -1.82
CA THR A 80 -5.20 7.10 -0.66
C THR A 80 -6.46 7.89 -1.03
N ALA A 81 -6.56 8.39 -2.26
CA ALA A 81 -7.63 9.28 -2.72
C ALA A 81 -9.04 8.75 -2.47
N PHE A 82 -9.27 7.48 -2.84
CA PHE A 82 -10.59 6.85 -2.70
C PHE A 82 -11.03 6.68 -1.25
N HIS A 83 -10.08 6.67 -0.33
CA HIS A 83 -10.29 6.35 1.09
C HIS A 83 -10.50 7.58 1.97
N THR A 84 -10.51 8.78 1.40
CA THR A 84 -10.79 10.04 2.13
C THR A 84 -12.20 10.11 2.70
N THR A 85 -13.10 9.27 2.21
CA THR A 85 -14.49 9.17 2.66
C THR A 85 -14.70 8.20 3.82
N ILE A 86 -13.66 7.50 4.28
CA ILE A 86 -13.74 6.65 5.47
C ILE A 86 -14.04 7.52 6.69
N PRO A 87 -15.10 7.23 7.46
CA PRO A 87 -15.47 8.03 8.62
C PRO A 87 -14.42 7.94 9.73
N LEU A 88 -14.33 8.99 10.56
CA LEU A 88 -13.25 9.16 11.51
C LEU A 88 -13.13 8.00 12.51
N GLU A 89 -14.25 7.47 12.99
CA GLU A 89 -14.32 6.35 13.93
C GLU A 89 -13.74 5.03 13.37
N ARG A 90 -13.55 4.94 12.05
CA ARG A 90 -12.88 3.83 11.36
C ARG A 90 -11.45 4.15 10.94
N ARG A 91 -11.03 5.40 11.10
CA ARG A 91 -9.68 5.86 10.74
C ARG A 91 -8.74 5.96 11.93
N VAL A 92 -9.28 6.23 13.12
CA VAL A 92 -8.46 6.36 14.33
C VAL A 92 -8.06 4.99 14.88
N TYR A 93 -6.90 4.96 15.53
CA TYR A 93 -6.44 3.82 16.31
C TYR A 93 -6.69 4.06 17.80
N GLY A 94 -6.83 3.00 18.57
CA GLY A 94 -6.97 3.06 20.04
C GLY A 94 -5.63 3.32 20.75
N ILE A 95 -4.90 4.34 20.30
CA ILE A 95 -3.65 4.82 20.88
C ILE A 95 -3.86 6.16 21.56
N ASP A 96 -2.83 6.66 22.23
CA ASP A 96 -2.84 8.00 22.81
C ASP A 96 -3.31 9.04 21.78
N TRP A 97 -4.32 9.83 22.15
CA TRP A 97 -4.92 10.81 21.26
C TRP A 97 -3.97 11.95 20.86
N ASP A 98 -3.10 12.36 21.78
CA ASP A 98 -2.10 13.38 21.49
C ASP A 98 -1.09 12.91 20.44
N TRP A 99 -0.75 11.62 20.44
CA TRP A 99 0.06 11.03 19.38
C TRP A 99 -0.67 11.03 18.04
N THR A 100 -1.96 10.70 18.04
CA THR A 100 -2.78 10.74 16.84
C THR A 100 -2.77 12.12 16.21
N GLN A 101 -2.99 13.16 17.03
CA GLN A 101 -3.03 14.55 16.56
C GLN A 101 -1.63 15.06 16.16
N LYS A 102 -0.64 14.88 17.02
CA LYS A 102 0.71 15.41 16.80
C LYS A 102 1.41 14.81 15.60
N TYR A 103 1.23 13.52 15.38
CA TYR A 103 1.93 12.78 14.35
C TYR A 103 1.05 12.40 13.14
N ASP A 104 -0.21 12.83 13.13
CA ASP A 104 -1.18 12.55 12.07
C ASP A 104 -1.34 11.04 11.80
N ILE A 105 -1.56 10.26 12.88
CA ILE A 105 -1.65 8.80 12.83
C ILE A 105 -3.09 8.38 12.58
N TYR A 106 -3.41 8.16 11.31
CA TYR A 106 -4.72 7.68 10.87
C TYR A 106 -4.58 6.51 9.90
N LYS A 107 -5.61 5.69 9.81
CA LYS A 107 -5.76 4.75 8.71
C LYS A 107 -5.90 5.55 7.42
N MET A 108 -4.99 5.32 6.46
CA MET A 108 -4.99 5.98 5.15
C MET A 108 -5.81 5.18 4.13
N GLY A 109 -5.66 3.84 4.14
CA GLY A 109 -6.17 2.98 3.10
C GLY A 109 -5.37 3.12 1.80
N TYR A 110 -5.28 2.03 1.03
CA TYR A 110 -4.49 2.01 -0.21
C TYR A 110 -5.20 1.18 -1.29
N HIS A 111 -4.56 1.06 -2.45
CA HIS A 111 -5.14 0.49 -3.67
C HIS A 111 -6.40 1.24 -4.12
N GLY A 112 -6.47 2.54 -3.83
CA GLY A 112 -7.63 3.39 -4.10
C GLY A 112 -8.02 3.41 -5.57
N ALA A 113 -7.07 3.42 -6.50
CA ALA A 113 -7.35 3.35 -7.93
C ALA A 113 -8.10 2.06 -8.31
N SER A 114 -7.68 0.91 -7.74
CA SER A 114 -8.34 -0.38 -7.98
C SER A 114 -9.75 -0.42 -7.37
N HIS A 115 -9.87 -0.03 -6.09
CA HIS A 115 -11.17 -0.08 -5.40
C HIS A 115 -12.18 0.91 -5.99
N SER A 116 -11.75 2.12 -6.39
CA SER A 116 -12.61 3.09 -7.06
C SER A 116 -13.08 2.62 -8.43
N TYR A 117 -12.20 1.93 -9.18
CA TYR A 117 -12.60 1.33 -10.44
C TYR A 117 -13.69 0.26 -10.25
N VAL A 118 -13.51 -0.65 -9.28
CA VAL A 118 -14.54 -1.65 -8.93
C VAL A 118 -15.85 -0.95 -8.54
N ALA A 119 -15.81 0.10 -7.71
CA ALA A 119 -16.99 0.86 -7.33
C ALA A 119 -17.70 1.46 -8.55
N SER A 120 -16.95 2.03 -9.49
CA SER A 120 -17.51 2.61 -10.72
C SER A 120 -18.18 1.57 -11.63
N ARG A 121 -17.60 0.36 -11.72
CA ARG A 121 -18.15 -0.74 -12.52
C ARG A 121 -19.39 -1.37 -11.88
N LEU A 122 -19.57 -1.21 -10.58
CA LEU A 122 -20.71 -1.69 -9.82
C LEU A 122 -21.64 -0.54 -9.37
N ALA A 123 -21.67 0.56 -10.16
CA ALA A 123 -22.55 1.70 -9.91
C ALA A 123 -24.02 1.23 -9.75
N GLY A 124 -24.71 1.78 -8.74
CA GLY A 124 -26.06 1.37 -8.37
C GLY A 124 -26.13 0.21 -7.36
N LYS A 125 -25.03 -0.49 -7.05
CA LYS A 125 -24.97 -1.43 -5.93
C LYS A 125 -24.73 -0.68 -4.63
N LYS A 126 -25.60 -0.91 -3.64
CA LYS A 126 -25.56 -0.17 -2.37
C LYS A 126 -24.35 -0.57 -1.52
N ARG A 127 -24.05 -1.85 -1.41
CA ARG A 127 -22.98 -2.41 -0.60
C ARG A 127 -22.09 -3.32 -1.44
N VAL A 128 -20.78 -3.06 -1.41
CA VAL A 128 -19.79 -3.83 -2.15
C VAL A 128 -18.58 -4.07 -1.25
N ILE A 129 -18.08 -5.30 -1.22
CA ILE A 129 -16.76 -5.63 -0.65
C ILE A 129 -15.84 -5.88 -1.84
N SER A 130 -14.82 -5.04 -1.98
CA SER A 130 -13.82 -5.15 -3.05
C SER A 130 -12.54 -5.78 -2.50
N CYS A 131 -12.12 -6.89 -3.10
CA CYS A 131 -10.92 -7.63 -2.72
C CYS A 131 -9.85 -7.43 -3.80
N HIS A 132 -8.82 -6.65 -3.51
CA HIS A 132 -7.62 -6.53 -4.33
C HIS A 132 -6.61 -7.58 -3.86
N LEU A 133 -6.46 -8.69 -4.59
CA LEU A 133 -5.67 -9.85 -4.19
C LEU A 133 -4.46 -10.03 -5.12
N GLY A 134 -3.44 -9.21 -4.90
CA GLY A 134 -2.16 -9.28 -5.60
C GLY A 134 -1.03 -9.73 -4.67
N GLY A 135 0.24 -9.55 -5.08
CA GLY A 135 1.39 -9.71 -4.19
C GLY A 135 1.34 -8.75 -2.99
N SER A 136 0.66 -7.62 -3.17
CA SER A 136 0.11 -6.76 -2.12
C SER A 136 -1.42 -6.83 -2.21
N GLY A 137 -2.11 -7.06 -1.10
CA GLY A 137 -3.56 -7.24 -1.08
C GLY A 137 -4.24 -6.34 -0.06
N SER A 138 -5.48 -5.95 -0.36
CA SER A 138 -6.37 -5.25 0.58
C SER A 138 -7.84 -5.57 0.32
N ILE A 139 -8.65 -5.45 1.37
CA ILE A 139 -10.10 -5.56 1.31
C ILE A 139 -10.68 -4.19 1.60
N CYS A 140 -11.66 -3.76 0.83
CA CYS A 140 -12.32 -2.47 0.99
C CYS A 140 -13.82 -2.64 1.10
N ALA A 141 -14.41 -2.06 2.13
CA ALA A 141 -15.85 -1.89 2.26
C ALA A 141 -16.29 -0.62 1.52
N ILE A 142 -17.27 -0.76 0.64
CA ILE A 142 -17.79 0.32 -0.18
C ILE A 142 -19.31 0.44 0.05
N LEU A 143 -19.75 1.63 0.42
CA LEU A 143 -21.17 1.96 0.59
C LEU A 143 -21.54 3.07 -0.37
N GLU A 144 -22.53 2.80 -1.24
CA GLU A 144 -23.03 3.78 -2.23
C GLU A 144 -21.91 4.43 -3.05
N GLY A 145 -20.94 3.62 -3.49
CA GLY A 145 -19.80 4.05 -4.30
C GLY A 145 -18.66 4.73 -3.53
N LYS A 146 -18.76 4.89 -2.22
CA LYS A 146 -17.75 5.51 -1.35
C LYS A 146 -17.04 4.48 -0.49
N SER A 147 -15.73 4.63 -0.33
CA SER A 147 -14.98 3.82 0.64
C SER A 147 -15.42 4.15 2.06
N VAL A 148 -15.79 3.13 2.84
CA VAL A 148 -16.16 3.27 4.25
C VAL A 148 -15.23 2.52 5.18
N ASP A 149 -14.39 1.63 4.67
CA ASP A 149 -13.26 1.03 5.37
C ASP A 149 -12.27 0.41 4.37
N ASN A 150 -11.03 0.21 4.81
CA ASN A 150 -9.99 -0.49 4.07
C ASN A 150 -9.10 -1.27 5.04
N SER A 151 -8.71 -2.47 4.68
CA SER A 151 -7.88 -3.33 5.55
C SER A 151 -6.46 -2.78 5.76
N PHE A 152 -5.91 -1.98 4.83
CA PHE A 152 -4.67 -1.27 5.10
C PHE A 152 -4.86 -0.14 6.12
N GLY A 153 -3.85 0.06 6.94
CA GLY A 153 -3.82 1.07 8.00
C GLY A 153 -3.12 2.36 7.61
N LEU A 154 -2.32 2.88 8.54
CA LEU A 154 -1.38 3.99 8.32
C LEU A 154 -0.38 3.62 7.23
N SER A 155 0.09 2.37 7.23
CA SER A 155 1.05 1.83 6.27
C SER A 155 0.46 0.66 5.48
N LEU A 156 1.23 0.17 4.53
CA LEU A 156 0.96 -1.05 3.76
C LEU A 156 1.30 -2.35 4.55
N GLN A 157 1.56 -2.26 5.86
CA GLN A 157 1.93 -3.40 6.69
C GLN A 157 0.73 -4.03 7.42
N ALA A 158 -0.36 -3.27 7.64
CA ALA A 158 -1.59 -3.75 8.26
C ALA A 158 -2.46 -4.56 7.29
N GLY A 159 -3.53 -5.13 7.79
CA GLY A 159 -4.53 -5.84 7.02
C GLY A 159 -4.22 -7.31 6.79
N ILE A 160 -4.70 -7.86 5.68
CA ILE A 160 -4.39 -9.25 5.32
C ILE A 160 -2.89 -9.41 5.08
N LEU A 161 -2.34 -10.58 5.37
CA LEU A 161 -0.95 -10.85 5.04
C LEU A 161 -0.73 -10.77 3.52
N ASN A 162 0.47 -10.37 3.12
CA ASN A 162 0.82 -10.19 1.71
C ASN A 162 1.89 -11.23 1.30
N ALA A 163 2.46 -11.09 0.11
CA ALA A 163 3.51 -11.99 -0.36
C ALA A 163 4.67 -12.13 0.65
N ASN A 164 5.14 -11.01 1.21
CA ASN A 164 6.31 -10.96 2.11
C ASN A 164 6.12 -9.99 3.30
N ARG A 165 4.91 -9.49 3.54
CA ARG A 165 4.56 -8.60 4.66
C ARG A 165 3.59 -9.30 5.61
N ALA A 166 3.81 -9.14 6.90
CA ALA A 166 3.11 -9.88 7.95
C ALA A 166 1.59 -9.64 8.00
N GLY A 167 1.11 -8.44 7.58
CA GLY A 167 -0.27 -8.05 7.83
C GLY A 167 -0.50 -7.67 9.30
N ASP A 168 -1.73 -7.83 9.78
CA ASP A 168 -2.08 -7.56 11.17
C ASP A 168 -1.31 -8.46 12.13
N ILE A 169 -0.64 -7.84 13.10
CA ILE A 169 0.08 -8.50 14.18
C ILE A 169 -0.27 -7.86 15.52
N ASP A 170 -0.04 -8.58 16.59
CA ASP A 170 0.03 -7.97 17.92
C ASP A 170 1.27 -7.06 17.99
N PRO A 171 1.11 -5.75 18.30
CA PRO A 171 2.22 -4.80 18.35
C PRO A 171 3.30 -5.20 19.37
N PHE A 172 2.97 -5.96 20.40
CA PHE A 172 3.94 -6.44 21.40
C PHE A 172 4.88 -7.54 20.91
N ILE A 173 4.64 -8.11 19.72
CA ILE A 173 5.63 -8.96 19.04
C ILE A 173 6.94 -8.19 18.83
N ILE A 174 6.88 -6.88 18.57
CA ILE A 174 8.07 -6.06 18.31
C ILE A 174 8.98 -5.97 19.54
N PRO A 175 8.53 -5.42 20.69
CA PRO A 175 9.37 -5.37 21.90
C PRO A 175 9.74 -6.77 22.41
N TYR A 176 8.88 -7.78 22.25
CA TYR A 176 9.20 -9.15 22.61
C TYR A 176 10.42 -9.68 21.84
N LEU A 177 10.46 -9.52 20.51
CA LEU A 177 11.59 -9.96 19.69
C LEU A 177 12.87 -9.16 19.98
N VAL A 178 12.74 -7.85 20.28
CA VAL A 178 13.89 -7.04 20.71
C VAL A 178 14.46 -7.55 22.04
N ALA A 179 13.59 -7.93 22.98
CA ALA A 179 14.02 -8.53 24.25
C ALA A 179 14.68 -9.92 24.07
N GLN A 180 14.42 -10.63 22.97
CA GLN A 180 15.11 -11.86 22.59
C GLN A 180 16.46 -11.62 21.87
N GLY A 181 16.90 -10.36 21.74
CA GLY A 181 18.21 -10.00 21.20
C GLY A 181 18.23 -9.56 19.74
N LEU A 182 17.08 -9.45 19.06
CA LEU A 182 17.03 -8.88 17.73
C LEU A 182 17.08 -7.35 17.80
N THR A 183 17.74 -6.71 16.84
CA THR A 183 17.64 -5.25 16.70
C THR A 183 16.27 -4.85 16.16
N LEU A 184 15.82 -3.62 16.43
CA LEU A 184 14.56 -3.10 15.85
C LEU A 184 14.55 -3.18 14.33
N ASP A 185 15.68 -2.90 13.68
CA ASP A 185 15.82 -2.98 12.22
C ASP A 185 15.66 -4.42 11.71
N GLN A 186 16.20 -5.42 12.41
CA GLN A 186 16.00 -6.82 12.09
C GLN A 186 14.53 -7.22 12.19
N VAL A 187 13.83 -6.77 13.24
CA VAL A 187 12.40 -7.05 13.43
C VAL A 187 11.59 -6.40 12.32
N VAL A 188 11.79 -5.11 12.06
CA VAL A 188 11.08 -4.38 11.00
C VAL A 188 11.33 -5.00 9.63
N THR A 189 12.57 -5.34 9.31
CA THR A 189 12.93 -6.03 8.06
C THR A 189 12.25 -7.41 7.97
N GLY A 190 12.19 -8.15 9.08
CA GLY A 190 11.49 -9.43 9.17
C GLY A 190 10.02 -9.30 8.81
N LEU A 191 9.32 -8.34 9.41
CA LEU A 191 7.90 -8.10 9.18
C LEU A 191 7.60 -7.60 7.75
N GLN A 192 8.48 -6.78 7.18
CA GLN A 192 8.26 -6.13 5.88
C GLN A 192 8.70 -6.96 4.67
N LYS A 193 9.74 -7.79 4.80
CA LYS A 193 10.40 -8.43 3.67
C LYS A 193 10.48 -9.95 3.78
N LYS A 194 10.34 -10.50 4.99
CA LYS A 194 10.48 -11.94 5.28
C LYS A 194 9.24 -12.54 5.96
N GLY A 195 8.17 -11.74 6.11
CA GLY A 195 6.88 -12.17 6.65
C GLY A 195 5.93 -12.68 5.56
N GLY A 196 4.64 -12.62 5.86
CA GLY A 196 3.57 -12.96 4.92
C GLY A 196 3.58 -14.41 4.44
N LEU A 197 3.13 -14.62 3.22
CA LEU A 197 3.10 -15.94 2.59
C LEU A 197 4.50 -16.58 2.55
N LEU A 198 5.53 -15.79 2.19
CA LEU A 198 6.92 -16.25 2.17
C LEU A 198 7.38 -16.69 3.56
N GLY A 199 7.11 -15.88 4.59
CA GLY A 199 7.58 -16.15 5.95
C GLY A 199 6.97 -17.40 6.56
N ILE A 200 5.67 -17.60 6.38
CA ILE A 200 4.96 -18.79 6.88
C ILE A 200 5.41 -20.03 6.10
N SER A 201 5.39 -19.98 4.77
CA SER A 201 5.68 -21.14 3.94
C SER A 201 7.15 -21.54 3.92
N GLY A 202 8.05 -20.54 3.97
CA GLY A 202 9.47 -20.75 3.69
C GLY A 202 9.78 -21.11 2.22
N VAL A 203 8.78 -21.03 1.33
CA VAL A 203 8.88 -21.44 -0.08
C VAL A 203 8.80 -20.24 -1.01
N SER A 204 7.70 -19.48 -0.95
CA SER A 204 7.43 -18.39 -1.91
C SER A 204 6.39 -17.43 -1.36
N GLY A 205 6.39 -16.19 -1.89
CA GLY A 205 5.29 -15.24 -1.75
C GLY A 205 4.26 -15.34 -2.90
N ASP A 206 4.46 -16.21 -3.87
CA ASP A 206 3.58 -16.41 -5.03
C ASP A 206 2.59 -17.55 -4.76
N MET A 207 1.31 -17.25 -4.81
CA MET A 207 0.23 -18.20 -4.55
C MET A 207 0.27 -19.42 -5.47
N ARG A 208 0.72 -19.28 -6.71
CA ARG A 208 0.84 -20.39 -7.67
C ARG A 208 1.86 -21.42 -7.21
N HIS A 209 3.03 -20.94 -6.75
CA HIS A 209 4.08 -21.78 -6.19
C HIS A 209 3.66 -22.42 -4.88
N LEU A 210 2.92 -21.67 -4.03
CA LEU A 210 2.44 -22.18 -2.75
C LEU A 210 1.42 -23.31 -2.94
N ARG A 211 0.47 -23.15 -3.87
CA ARG A 211 -0.49 -24.20 -4.18
C ARG A 211 0.20 -25.44 -4.70
N ALA A 212 1.11 -25.32 -5.66
CA ALA A 212 1.88 -26.45 -6.17
C ALA A 212 2.66 -27.16 -5.05
N ALA A 213 3.29 -26.42 -4.14
CA ALA A 213 4.02 -26.99 -3.02
C ALA A 213 3.08 -27.69 -2.01
N ALA A 214 1.91 -27.09 -1.72
CA ALA A 214 0.91 -27.69 -0.84
C ALA A 214 0.33 -28.99 -1.42
N ASP A 215 0.05 -29.00 -2.72
CA ASP A 215 -0.43 -30.20 -3.44
C ASP A 215 0.64 -31.31 -3.45
N ALA A 216 1.93 -30.93 -3.43
CA ALA A 216 3.06 -31.85 -3.28
C ALA A 216 3.32 -32.29 -1.81
N GLY A 217 2.45 -31.91 -0.87
CA GLY A 217 2.53 -32.35 0.54
C GLY A 217 3.30 -31.40 1.46
N ASN A 218 3.67 -30.19 1.02
CA ASN A 218 4.33 -29.22 1.91
C ASN A 218 3.31 -28.60 2.87
N GLU A 219 3.37 -29.00 4.15
CA GLU A 219 2.43 -28.55 5.20
C GLU A 219 2.51 -27.06 5.49
N ARG A 220 3.72 -26.46 5.46
CA ARG A 220 3.87 -25.01 5.69
C ARG A 220 3.33 -24.18 4.53
N ALA A 221 3.45 -24.67 3.30
CA ALA A 221 2.83 -24.00 2.15
C ALA A 221 1.30 -24.06 2.25
N ARG A 222 0.72 -25.18 2.68
CA ARG A 222 -0.73 -25.31 2.97
C ARG A 222 -1.16 -24.35 4.07
N LEU A 223 -0.45 -24.35 5.20
CA LEU A 223 -0.72 -23.41 6.30
C LEU A 223 -0.70 -21.96 5.84
N ALA A 224 0.27 -21.55 5.01
CA ALA A 224 0.34 -20.18 4.50
C ALA A 224 -0.89 -19.80 3.66
N VAL A 225 -1.38 -20.72 2.83
CA VAL A 225 -2.62 -20.53 2.06
C VAL A 225 -3.83 -20.42 2.98
N ASP A 226 -3.93 -21.28 3.98
CA ASP A 226 -5.07 -21.30 4.91
C ASP A 226 -5.12 -20.03 5.77
N VAL A 227 -3.97 -19.55 6.27
CA VAL A 227 -3.86 -18.28 7.01
C VAL A 227 -4.26 -17.10 6.14
N TYR A 228 -3.84 -17.09 4.86
CA TYR A 228 -4.23 -16.03 3.92
C TYR A 228 -5.74 -16.00 3.68
N ILE A 229 -6.34 -17.14 3.38
CA ILE A 229 -7.78 -17.27 3.16
C ILE A 229 -8.55 -16.85 4.42
N ASN A 230 -8.13 -17.32 5.60
CA ASN A 230 -8.77 -16.96 6.86
C ASN A 230 -8.71 -15.44 7.12
N GLY A 231 -7.59 -14.78 6.81
CA GLY A 231 -7.47 -13.33 6.89
C GLY A 231 -8.49 -12.59 5.99
N ILE A 232 -8.67 -13.07 4.76
CA ILE A 232 -9.67 -12.52 3.82
C ILE A 232 -11.09 -12.72 4.37
N VAL A 233 -11.41 -13.92 4.82
CA VAL A 233 -12.74 -14.26 5.39
C VAL A 233 -13.06 -13.38 6.59
N ARG A 234 -12.08 -13.13 7.49
CA ARG A 234 -12.26 -12.24 8.64
C ARG A 234 -12.65 -10.82 8.20
N TYR A 235 -11.96 -10.26 7.22
CA TYR A 235 -12.27 -8.92 6.71
C TYR A 235 -13.60 -8.84 5.98
N ILE A 236 -13.96 -9.86 5.20
CA ILE A 236 -15.28 -9.94 4.55
C ILE A 236 -16.40 -10.02 5.62
N GLY A 237 -16.17 -10.78 6.69
CA GLY A 237 -17.14 -10.89 7.77
C GLY A 237 -17.28 -9.65 8.64
N ALA A 238 -16.20 -8.85 8.76
CA ALA A 238 -16.22 -7.58 9.51
C ALA A 238 -16.90 -6.44 8.74
N TYR A 239 -16.88 -6.47 7.41
CA TYR A 239 -17.39 -5.43 6.51
C TYR A 239 -18.84 -5.69 6.09
#